data_609795c07862a39290c059f1c65510b7
#
_entry.id   609795c07862a39290c059f1c65510b7
#
_cell.length_a   1.000
_cell.length_b   1.000
_cell.length_c   1.000
_cell.angle_alpha   90.00
_cell.angle_beta   90.00
_cell.angle_gamma   90.00
#
_symmetry.space_group_name_H-M   'P 1'
#
loop_
_entity.id
_entity.type
_entity.pdbx_description
1 polymer ?
#
loop_
_entity_poly.entity_id
_entity_poly.type
_entity_poly.pdbx_seq_one_letter_code
_entity_poly.pdbx_strand_id
1 'polypeptide(L)'
;DPDILKLFGFGHRPDPEGTFPTITDDDDRDAGHGTLLIRQAPELLFLERCIDWLKPGGRIGIVLPKGILDNRTYINYRRWMLSRCKVDAVVTLHKNTFEPDTGVRTCVLFLSKPLEDDPVPGDYTIFMAQSRRVGKDSKGEPVFALDEKGSATSELDEDLTQIAEAYKTFRDIGTFTESETCFTAERGELDDNLNLNPQHYSPELNATLEKVSKFDDKPDWSVTTIGQLDKNIRIYMGPRWSSRSLVV
;
A
#
# COMPACT_ATOMS: atom_id res chain seq x y z
N ASP A 1 -1.23 4.53 -26.32
CA ASP A 1 -0.50 4.20 -27.53
C ASP A 1 -0.01 2.76 -27.46
N PRO A 2 -0.43 1.85 -28.36
CA PRO A 2 0.01 0.45 -28.39
C PRO A 2 1.52 0.27 -28.53
N ASP A 3 2.20 1.17 -29.24
CA ASP A 3 3.63 1.08 -29.44
C ASP A 3 4.41 1.35 -28.15
N ILE A 4 3.86 2.16 -27.26
CA ILE A 4 4.42 2.35 -25.92
C ILE A 4 4.21 1.10 -25.07
N LEU A 5 3.02 0.50 -25.10
CA LEU A 5 2.69 -0.67 -24.28
C LEU A 5 3.56 -1.89 -24.60
N LYS A 6 3.98 -2.06 -25.85
CA LYS A 6 4.91 -3.12 -26.26
C LYS A 6 6.27 -3.06 -25.56
N LEU A 7 6.65 -1.90 -25.03
CA LEU A 7 7.92 -1.69 -24.33
C LEU A 7 7.92 -2.13 -22.87
N PHE A 8 6.79 -2.66 -22.37
CA PHE A 8 6.59 -3.01 -20.98
C PHE A 8 5.94 -4.38 -20.83
N GLY A 9 6.43 -5.19 -19.90
CA GLY A 9 5.77 -6.43 -19.51
C GLY A 9 4.35 -6.15 -19.00
N PHE A 10 4.15 -5.08 -18.24
CA PHE A 10 2.84 -4.62 -17.78
C PHE A 10 1.93 -4.08 -18.90
N GLY A 11 2.45 -3.85 -20.07
CA GLY A 11 1.66 -3.57 -21.27
C GLY A 11 0.96 -4.80 -21.84
N HIS A 12 1.28 -5.99 -21.35
CA HIS A 12 0.73 -7.27 -21.79
C HIS A 12 -0.18 -7.87 -20.70
N ARG A 13 -1.07 -8.76 -21.15
CA ARG A 13 -1.86 -9.56 -20.22
C ARG A 13 -0.95 -10.59 -19.55
N PRO A 14 -0.98 -10.73 -18.21
CA PRO A 14 -0.23 -11.79 -17.56
C PRO A 14 -0.76 -13.18 -17.99
N ASP A 15 0.08 -14.19 -17.88
CA ASP A 15 -0.30 -15.57 -18.09
C ASP A 15 -1.33 -16.06 -17.03
N PRO A 16 -1.89 -17.27 -17.14
CA PRO A 16 -2.82 -17.81 -16.16
C PRO A 16 -2.26 -17.92 -14.72
N GLU A 17 -0.94 -17.98 -14.59
CA GLU A 17 -0.22 -18.01 -13.30
C GLU A 17 0.01 -16.61 -12.74
N GLY A 18 -0.30 -15.57 -13.52
CA GLY A 18 -0.17 -14.16 -13.13
C GLY A 18 1.21 -13.57 -13.39
N THR A 19 2.03 -14.22 -14.24
CA THR A 19 3.37 -13.77 -14.60
C THR A 19 3.30 -12.84 -15.82
N PHE A 20 4.06 -11.75 -15.78
CA PHE A 20 4.21 -10.83 -16.89
C PHE A 20 5.44 -11.21 -17.74
N PRO A 21 5.41 -10.99 -19.07
CA PRO A 21 6.58 -11.20 -19.89
C PRO A 21 7.69 -10.22 -19.50
N THR A 22 8.94 -10.66 -19.62
CA THR A 22 10.10 -9.78 -19.50
C THR A 22 10.41 -9.25 -20.89
N ILE A 23 10.43 -7.95 -21.08
CA ILE A 23 10.76 -7.30 -22.33
C ILE A 23 12.21 -6.82 -22.27
N THR A 24 13.06 -7.29 -23.17
CA THR A 24 14.45 -6.85 -23.31
C THR A 24 14.60 -5.98 -24.55
N ASP A 25 15.64 -5.14 -24.60
CA ASP A 25 15.89 -4.25 -25.74
C ASP A 25 16.23 -5.02 -27.03
N ASP A 26 16.69 -6.28 -26.88
CA ASP A 26 17.07 -7.17 -27.99
C ASP A 26 15.88 -8.01 -28.49
N ASP A 27 14.76 -8.01 -27.81
CA ASP A 27 13.58 -8.76 -28.22
C ASP A 27 12.95 -8.14 -29.46
N ASP A 28 12.69 -9.00 -30.45
CA ASP A 28 11.84 -8.64 -31.57
C ASP A 28 10.44 -8.33 -31.01
N ARG A 29 10.10 -7.05 -30.92
CA ARG A 29 8.93 -6.49 -30.23
C ARG A 29 7.59 -7.05 -30.71
N ASP A 30 7.61 -7.85 -31.76
CA ASP A 30 6.47 -8.57 -32.33
C ASP A 30 6.46 -10.08 -31.98
N ALA A 31 7.48 -10.59 -31.29
CA ALA A 31 7.62 -12.00 -31.00
C ALA A 31 6.92 -12.41 -29.69
N GLY A 32 5.68 -12.82 -29.79
CA GLY A 32 5.09 -13.83 -28.89
C GLY A 32 4.91 -13.52 -27.39
N HIS A 33 5.06 -12.27 -26.94
CA HIS A 33 5.01 -11.90 -25.52
C HIS A 33 3.60 -11.91 -24.87
N GLY A 34 2.64 -12.58 -25.48
CA GLY A 34 1.28 -12.63 -24.99
C GLY A 34 0.37 -11.53 -25.56
N THR A 35 -0.84 -11.43 -25.05
CA THR A 35 -1.84 -10.49 -25.56
C THR A 35 -1.57 -9.07 -25.07
N LEU A 36 -1.25 -8.16 -25.99
CA LEU A 36 -1.09 -6.73 -25.70
C LEU A 36 -2.40 -6.14 -25.16
N LEU A 37 -2.30 -5.31 -24.13
CA LEU A 37 -3.43 -4.58 -23.60
C LEU A 37 -3.81 -3.40 -24.49
N ILE A 38 -5.08 -3.03 -24.53
CA ILE A 38 -5.56 -1.84 -25.25
C ILE A 38 -5.10 -0.56 -24.52
N ARG A 39 -5.01 -0.64 -23.19
CA ARG A 39 -4.60 0.46 -22.31
C ARG A 39 -4.09 -0.08 -20.99
N GLN A 40 -3.19 0.66 -20.36
CA GLN A 40 -2.67 0.40 -19.02
C GLN A 40 -2.57 1.70 -18.24
N ALA A 41 -2.68 1.62 -16.93
CA ALA A 41 -2.46 2.75 -16.02
C ALA A 41 -0.99 3.19 -16.07
N PRO A 42 -0.69 4.47 -16.37
CA PRO A 42 0.68 4.94 -16.51
C PRO A 42 1.54 4.70 -15.27
N GLU A 43 0.97 4.80 -14.08
CA GLU A 43 1.67 4.57 -12.81
C GLU A 43 2.22 3.14 -12.69
N LEU A 44 1.57 2.15 -13.29
CA LEU A 44 2.08 0.77 -13.31
C LEU A 44 3.29 0.65 -14.23
N LEU A 45 3.24 1.27 -15.41
CA LEU A 45 4.36 1.29 -16.36
C LEU A 45 5.56 2.02 -15.76
N PHE A 46 5.31 3.11 -15.02
CA PHE A 46 6.37 3.82 -14.29
C PHE A 46 6.97 2.95 -13.19
N LEU A 47 6.15 2.23 -12.42
CA LEU A 47 6.63 1.32 -11.39
C LEU A 47 7.56 0.26 -11.99
N GLU A 48 7.14 -0.40 -13.07
CA GLU A 48 7.93 -1.38 -13.79
C GLU A 48 9.27 -0.78 -14.23
N ARG A 49 9.23 0.32 -14.97
CA ARG A 49 10.43 0.98 -15.48
C ARG A 49 11.40 1.40 -14.39
N CYS A 50 10.90 1.94 -13.29
CA CYS A 50 11.73 2.34 -12.16
C CYS A 50 12.42 1.15 -11.50
N ILE A 51 11.72 0.01 -11.35
CA ILE A 51 12.31 -1.21 -10.78
C ILE A 51 13.34 -1.83 -11.74
N ASP A 52 13.08 -1.84 -13.05
CA ASP A 52 14.02 -2.37 -14.05
C ASP A 52 15.32 -1.57 -14.08
N TRP A 53 15.23 -0.24 -13.95
CA TRP A 53 16.39 0.64 -13.94
C TRP A 53 17.18 0.65 -12.64
N LEU A 54 16.60 0.11 -11.55
CA LEU A 54 17.35 -0.02 -10.30
C LEU A 54 18.55 -0.96 -10.50
N LYS A 55 19.72 -0.48 -10.13
CA LYS A 55 20.91 -1.32 -9.99
C LYS A 55 20.75 -2.28 -8.80
N PRO A 56 21.42 -3.44 -8.79
CA PRO A 56 21.55 -4.27 -7.60
C PRO A 56 21.96 -3.42 -6.38
N GLY A 57 21.30 -3.63 -5.24
CA GLY A 57 21.44 -2.81 -4.02
C GLY A 57 20.82 -1.42 -4.10
N GLY A 58 20.22 -1.04 -5.23
CA GLY A 58 19.56 0.25 -5.43
C GLY A 58 18.27 0.38 -4.63
N ARG A 59 17.88 1.62 -4.35
CA ARG A 59 16.64 1.97 -3.62
C ARG A 59 15.80 2.95 -4.42
N ILE A 60 14.49 2.88 -4.21
CA ILE A 60 13.53 3.81 -4.80
C ILE A 60 12.49 4.23 -3.77
N GLY A 61 12.11 5.50 -3.79
CA GLY A 61 10.87 6.00 -3.19
C GLY A 61 9.95 6.46 -4.30
N ILE A 62 8.75 5.90 -4.39
CA ILE A 62 7.81 6.20 -5.46
C ILE A 62 6.43 6.53 -4.90
N VAL A 63 5.82 7.61 -5.41
CA VAL A 63 4.45 7.99 -5.08
C VAL A 63 3.50 7.32 -6.07
N LEU A 64 2.51 6.60 -5.55
CA LEU A 64 1.54 5.85 -6.35
C LEU A 64 0.12 6.07 -5.82
N PRO A 65 -0.92 5.87 -6.65
CA PRO A 65 -2.29 5.80 -6.15
C PRO A 65 -2.43 4.69 -5.10
N LYS A 66 -3.11 5.01 -3.99
CA LYS A 66 -3.28 4.08 -2.85
C LYS A 66 -3.87 2.72 -3.27
N GLY A 67 -4.73 2.69 -4.29
CA GLY A 67 -5.36 1.46 -4.76
C GLY A 67 -4.38 0.36 -5.19
N ILE A 68 -3.12 0.70 -5.50
CA ILE A 68 -2.11 -0.30 -5.84
C ILE A 68 -1.78 -1.22 -4.65
N LEU A 69 -1.99 -0.74 -3.42
CA LEU A 69 -1.65 -1.47 -2.20
C LEU A 69 -2.62 -2.60 -1.88
N ASP A 70 -3.91 -2.46 -2.22
CA ASP A 70 -4.97 -3.35 -1.72
C ASP A 70 -6.01 -3.79 -2.76
N ASN A 71 -6.13 -3.12 -3.92
CA ASN A 71 -7.08 -3.53 -4.93
C ASN A 71 -6.70 -4.89 -5.53
N ARG A 72 -7.65 -5.83 -5.56
CA ARG A 72 -7.46 -7.19 -6.09
C ARG A 72 -7.03 -7.22 -7.56
N THR A 73 -7.44 -6.23 -8.34
CA THR A 73 -7.02 -6.09 -9.75
C THR A 73 -5.50 -5.97 -9.88
N TYR A 74 -4.82 -5.46 -8.86
CA TYR A 74 -3.37 -5.23 -8.88
C TYR A 74 -2.55 -6.33 -8.18
N ILE A 75 -3.14 -7.47 -7.86
CA ILE A 75 -2.43 -8.56 -7.16
C ILE A 75 -1.21 -9.06 -7.93
N ASN A 76 -1.30 -9.23 -9.26
CA ASN A 76 -0.20 -9.73 -10.08
C ASN A 76 0.94 -8.72 -10.15
N TYR A 77 0.63 -7.42 -10.16
CA TYR A 77 1.64 -6.35 -10.11
C TYR A 77 2.36 -6.33 -8.77
N ARG A 78 1.64 -6.51 -7.64
CA ARG A 78 2.27 -6.65 -6.33
C ARG A 78 3.14 -7.90 -6.24
N ARG A 79 2.67 -9.03 -6.77
CA ARG A 79 3.46 -10.28 -6.83
C ARG A 79 4.76 -10.08 -7.61
N TRP A 80 4.67 -9.46 -8.77
CA TRP A 80 5.83 -9.14 -9.62
C TRP A 80 6.81 -8.21 -8.88
N MET A 81 6.32 -7.15 -8.25
CA MET A 81 7.14 -6.22 -7.47
C MET A 81 7.84 -6.92 -6.30
N LEU A 82 7.10 -7.72 -5.54
CA LEU A 82 7.62 -8.46 -4.38
C LEU A 82 8.58 -9.59 -4.75
N SER A 83 8.58 -10.05 -6.00
CA SER A 83 9.57 -11.02 -6.50
C SER A 83 10.90 -10.36 -6.92
N ARG A 84 10.93 -9.05 -7.08
CA ARG A 84 12.09 -8.30 -7.57
C ARG A 84 12.70 -7.37 -6.54
N CYS A 85 11.89 -6.90 -5.58
CA CYS A 85 12.29 -5.92 -4.59
C CYS A 85 11.77 -6.29 -3.19
N LYS A 86 12.56 -5.96 -2.19
CA LYS A 86 12.11 -5.88 -0.80
C LYS A 86 11.31 -4.59 -0.64
N VAL A 87 10.17 -4.65 0.05
CA VAL A 87 9.42 -3.46 0.48
C VAL A 87 10.00 -3.00 1.82
N ASP A 88 10.71 -1.88 1.83
CA ASP A 88 11.30 -1.33 3.05
C ASP A 88 10.26 -0.57 3.87
N ALA A 89 9.39 0.21 3.20
CA ALA A 89 8.34 0.95 3.87
C ALA A 89 7.13 1.22 2.97
N VAL A 90 5.98 1.35 3.60
CA VAL A 90 4.72 1.81 2.99
C VAL A 90 4.15 2.94 3.83
N VAL A 91 3.96 4.11 3.22
CA VAL A 91 3.36 5.28 3.87
C VAL A 91 2.11 5.69 3.09
N THR A 92 0.94 5.56 3.68
CA THR A 92 -0.28 6.14 3.09
C THR A 92 -0.37 7.61 3.45
N LEU A 93 -0.62 8.44 2.44
CA LEU A 93 -0.68 9.88 2.59
C LEU A 93 -2.10 10.36 2.91
N HIS A 94 -2.21 11.48 3.61
CA HIS A 94 -3.49 12.12 3.87
C HIS A 94 -4.18 12.53 2.57
N LYS A 95 -5.50 12.47 2.51
CA LYS A 95 -6.29 12.78 1.31
C LYS A 95 -6.04 14.17 0.73
N ASN A 96 -5.68 15.14 1.57
CA ASN A 96 -5.42 16.51 1.14
C ASN A 96 -3.97 16.74 0.67
N THR A 97 -3.12 15.71 0.64
CA THR A 97 -1.69 15.89 0.29
C THR A 97 -1.50 16.59 -1.06
N PHE A 98 -2.32 16.27 -2.04
CA PHE A 98 -2.26 16.82 -3.39
C PHE A 98 -3.45 17.73 -3.73
N GLU A 99 -4.31 18.05 -2.74
CA GLU A 99 -5.32 19.10 -2.92
C GLU A 99 -4.65 20.48 -2.99
N PRO A 100 -5.21 21.45 -3.73
CA PRO A 100 -6.49 21.38 -4.46
C PRO A 100 -6.40 20.75 -5.87
N ASP A 101 -5.22 20.34 -6.33
CA ASP A 101 -5.03 19.87 -7.71
C ASP A 101 -5.68 18.50 -7.96
N THR A 102 -5.64 17.62 -6.97
CA THR A 102 -6.27 16.29 -7.05
C THR A 102 -6.61 15.71 -5.68
N GLY A 103 -7.81 15.12 -5.56
CA GLY A 103 -8.25 14.38 -4.38
C GLY A 103 -7.87 12.89 -4.41
N VAL A 104 -7.00 12.45 -5.32
CA VAL A 104 -6.56 11.06 -5.38
C VAL A 104 -5.76 10.72 -4.13
N ARG A 105 -6.20 9.67 -3.42
CA ARG A 105 -5.44 9.15 -2.29
C ARG A 105 -4.21 8.42 -2.79
N THR A 106 -3.06 8.78 -2.24
CA THR A 106 -1.77 8.26 -2.66
C THR A 106 -1.05 7.56 -1.50
N CYS A 107 0.00 6.86 -1.85
CA CYS A 107 0.96 6.27 -0.93
C CYS A 107 2.38 6.51 -1.43
N VAL A 108 3.35 6.40 -0.54
CA VAL A 108 4.76 6.29 -0.90
C VAL A 108 5.21 4.86 -0.62
N LEU A 109 5.81 4.22 -1.61
CA LEU A 109 6.49 2.94 -1.47
C LEU A 109 8.00 3.18 -1.48
N PHE A 110 8.68 2.61 -0.49
CA PHE A 110 10.13 2.52 -0.47
C PHE A 110 10.51 1.07 -0.74
N LEU A 111 11.28 0.87 -1.82
CA LEU A 111 11.70 -0.45 -2.27
C LEU A 111 13.23 -0.49 -2.36
N SER A 112 13.79 -1.66 -2.08
CA SER A 112 15.21 -1.95 -2.31
C SER A 112 15.35 -3.19 -3.18
N LYS A 113 16.23 -3.12 -4.18
CA LYS A 113 16.60 -4.27 -5.02
C LYS A 113 17.70 -5.05 -4.32
N PRO A 114 17.64 -6.38 -4.24
CA PRO A 114 18.73 -7.19 -3.72
C PRO A 114 20.04 -6.92 -4.45
N LEU A 115 21.15 -7.32 -3.85
CA LEU A 115 22.44 -7.39 -4.55
C LEU A 115 22.34 -8.40 -5.69
N GLU A 116 23.28 -8.30 -6.62
CA GLU A 116 23.38 -9.23 -7.73
C GLU A 116 23.50 -10.67 -7.17
N ASP A 117 22.72 -11.58 -7.74
CA ASP A 117 22.61 -12.99 -7.34
C ASP A 117 21.94 -13.28 -5.98
N ASP A 118 21.59 -12.28 -5.19
CA ASP A 118 20.84 -12.50 -3.95
C ASP A 118 19.31 -12.58 -4.27
N PRO A 119 18.61 -13.57 -3.70
CA PRO A 119 17.15 -13.61 -3.78
C PRO A 119 16.54 -12.47 -2.95
N VAL A 120 15.34 -12.04 -3.31
CA VAL A 120 14.55 -11.20 -2.41
C VAL A 120 14.26 -12.00 -1.14
N PRO A 121 14.54 -11.46 0.07
CA PRO A 121 14.27 -12.17 1.31
C PRO A 121 12.80 -12.61 1.40
N GLY A 122 12.59 -13.85 1.86
CA GLY A 122 11.22 -14.38 2.05
C GLY A 122 10.51 -13.79 3.26
N ASP A 123 11.30 -13.45 4.28
CA ASP A 123 10.80 -12.93 5.55
C ASP A 123 11.59 -11.69 5.96
N TYR A 124 10.87 -10.62 6.27
CA TYR A 124 11.43 -9.34 6.71
C TYR A 124 10.33 -8.42 7.22
N THR A 125 10.72 -7.50 8.08
CA THR A 125 9.84 -6.47 8.63
C THR A 125 9.68 -5.30 7.66
N ILE A 126 8.45 -4.83 7.49
CA ILE A 126 8.06 -3.69 6.66
C ILE A 126 7.65 -2.55 7.58
N PHE A 127 8.24 -1.38 7.42
CA PHE A 127 7.76 -0.18 8.08
C PHE A 127 6.43 0.26 7.47
N MET A 128 5.41 0.46 8.30
CA MET A 128 4.07 0.85 7.91
C MET A 128 3.71 2.18 8.55
N ALA A 129 3.20 3.14 7.77
CA ALA A 129 2.72 4.40 8.32
C ALA A 129 1.46 4.92 7.63
N GLN A 130 0.69 5.70 8.41
CA GLN A 130 -0.52 6.37 7.95
C GLN A 130 -0.44 7.85 8.32
N SER A 131 -0.22 8.73 7.34
CA SER A 131 -0.32 10.17 7.58
C SER A 131 -1.78 10.55 7.77
N ARG A 132 -2.07 11.15 8.92
CA ARG A 132 -3.40 11.62 9.31
C ARG A 132 -3.53 13.15 9.20
N ARG A 133 -2.40 13.87 9.11
CA ARG A 133 -2.32 15.33 9.08
C ARG A 133 -1.27 15.76 8.05
N VAL A 134 -1.58 16.82 7.31
CA VAL A 134 -0.73 17.27 6.20
C VAL A 134 -0.44 18.77 6.23
N GLY A 135 -0.87 19.46 7.27
CA GLY A 135 -0.65 20.91 7.44
C GLY A 135 -1.44 21.80 6.50
N LYS A 136 -2.41 21.26 5.76
CA LYS A 136 -3.31 22.02 4.88
C LYS A 136 -4.69 21.40 4.75
N ASP A 137 -5.66 22.24 4.41
CA ASP A 137 -7.02 21.83 4.13
C ASP A 137 -7.22 21.37 2.67
N SER A 138 -8.46 21.10 2.26
CA SER A 138 -8.80 20.69 0.90
C SER A 138 -8.73 21.80 -0.14
N LYS A 139 -8.56 23.07 0.28
CA LYS A 139 -8.37 24.21 -0.61
C LYS A 139 -6.89 24.57 -0.77
N GLY A 140 -6.00 23.86 -0.03
CA GLY A 140 -4.57 24.14 -0.01
C GLY A 140 -4.16 25.19 1.04
N GLU A 141 -5.11 25.70 1.84
CA GLU A 141 -4.82 26.67 2.89
C GLU A 141 -4.10 26.00 4.07
N PRO A 142 -3.11 26.67 4.69
CA PRO A 142 -2.35 26.10 5.80
C PRO A 142 -3.23 25.87 7.04
N VAL A 143 -3.06 24.70 7.66
CA VAL A 143 -3.66 24.37 8.96
C VAL A 143 -2.55 24.28 9.98
N PHE A 144 -2.68 25.06 11.05
CA PHE A 144 -1.67 25.13 12.11
C PHE A 144 -2.07 24.27 13.31
N ALA A 145 -1.06 23.74 13.97
CA ALA A 145 -1.24 23.00 15.23
C ALA A 145 -1.81 23.92 16.32
N LEU A 146 -2.59 23.35 17.23
CA LEU A 146 -3.16 24.08 18.37
C LEU A 146 -2.30 23.88 19.62
N ASP A 147 -2.13 24.93 20.42
CA ASP A 147 -1.53 24.84 21.73
C ASP A 147 -2.51 24.21 22.76
N GLU A 148 -2.06 24.03 23.99
CA GLU A 148 -2.88 23.46 25.07
C GLU A 148 -4.15 24.30 25.41
N LYS A 149 -4.16 25.56 24.99
CA LYS A 149 -5.31 26.48 25.18
C LYS A 149 -6.23 26.51 23.97
N GLY A 150 -5.92 25.75 22.92
CA GLY A 150 -6.69 25.72 21.67
C GLY A 150 -6.40 26.89 20.72
N SER A 151 -5.32 27.65 20.94
CA SER A 151 -4.90 28.72 20.04
C SER A 151 -3.97 28.17 18.96
N ALA A 152 -4.09 28.72 17.74
CA ALA A 152 -3.21 28.32 16.65
C ALA A 152 -1.75 28.72 16.93
N THR A 153 -0.83 27.80 16.72
CA THR A 153 0.61 28.02 16.79
C THR A 153 1.15 28.51 15.44
N SER A 154 2.46 28.68 15.33
CA SER A 154 3.13 28.93 14.04
C SER A 154 3.56 27.66 13.30
N GLU A 155 3.35 26.47 13.90
CA GLU A 155 3.72 25.18 13.33
C GLU A 155 2.56 24.59 12.56
N LEU A 156 2.84 23.99 11.41
CA LEU A 156 1.82 23.28 10.63
C LEU A 156 1.34 22.02 11.36
N ASP A 157 0.05 21.76 11.31
CA ASP A 157 -0.54 20.52 11.84
C ASP A 157 -0.28 19.37 10.83
N GLU A 158 0.93 18.81 10.88
CA GLU A 158 1.37 17.72 10.01
C GLU A 158 2.04 16.60 10.82
N ASP A 159 2.14 15.41 10.25
CA ASP A 159 2.78 14.25 10.87
C ASP A 159 3.84 13.59 9.98
N LEU A 160 4.09 14.12 8.80
CA LEU A 160 5.08 13.56 7.86
C LEU A 160 6.50 13.67 8.38
N THR A 161 6.83 14.75 9.10
CA THR A 161 8.14 14.91 9.75
C THR A 161 8.38 13.81 10.78
N GLN A 162 7.39 13.52 11.63
CA GLN A 162 7.44 12.44 12.61
C GLN A 162 7.58 11.07 11.94
N ILE A 163 6.82 10.82 10.87
CA ILE A 163 6.88 9.56 10.09
C ILE A 163 8.28 9.39 9.49
N ALA A 164 8.86 10.46 8.93
CA ALA A 164 10.20 10.43 8.33
C ALA A 164 11.29 10.13 9.37
N GLU A 165 11.20 10.70 10.58
CA GLU A 165 12.13 10.44 11.68
C GLU A 165 12.01 8.99 12.19
N ALA A 166 10.77 8.49 12.37
CA ALA A 166 10.52 7.11 12.76
C ALA A 166 11.08 6.13 11.72
N TYR A 167 10.84 6.38 10.42
CA TYR A 167 11.39 5.55 9.35
C TYR A 167 12.93 5.60 9.32
N LYS A 168 13.53 6.77 9.50
CA LYS A 168 14.99 6.90 9.58
C LYS A 168 15.54 6.06 10.73
N THR A 169 14.93 6.14 11.90
CA THR A 169 15.34 5.36 13.08
C THR A 169 15.20 3.86 12.82
N PHE A 170 14.07 3.42 12.27
CA PHE A 170 13.85 2.02 11.89
C PHE A 170 14.90 1.52 10.90
N ARG A 171 15.18 2.29 9.85
CA ARG A 171 16.16 1.93 8.84
C ARG A 171 17.60 1.81 9.42
N ASP A 172 17.98 2.72 10.32
CA ASP A 172 19.35 2.82 10.82
C ASP A 172 19.61 1.85 12.00
N ILE A 173 18.59 1.53 12.80
CA ILE A 173 18.70 0.73 14.03
C ILE A 173 17.94 -0.61 13.94
N GLY A 174 16.98 -0.71 13.03
CA GLY A 174 16.08 -1.89 12.87
C GLY A 174 14.86 -1.88 13.78
N THR A 175 14.76 -0.95 14.72
CA THR A 175 13.63 -0.82 15.66
C THR A 175 13.30 0.65 15.91
N PHE A 176 12.08 0.93 16.36
CA PHE A 176 11.62 2.25 16.79
C PHE A 176 10.43 2.10 17.76
N THR A 177 9.99 3.17 18.37
CA THR A 177 8.78 3.15 19.20
C THR A 177 7.55 3.22 18.31
N GLU A 178 6.79 2.14 18.28
CA GLU A 178 5.53 2.08 17.53
C GLU A 178 4.47 3.03 18.09
N SER A 179 3.61 3.50 17.21
CA SER A 179 2.50 4.39 17.51
C SER A 179 1.29 4.04 16.63
N GLU A 180 0.16 4.71 16.82
CA GLU A 180 -1.00 4.57 15.93
C GLU A 180 -0.71 5.00 14.48
N THR A 181 0.28 5.87 14.28
CA THR A 181 0.66 6.40 12.98
C THR A 181 1.77 5.58 12.31
N CYS A 182 2.72 5.07 13.11
CA CYS A 182 3.88 4.32 12.64
C CYS A 182 3.99 2.98 13.39
N PHE A 183 4.06 1.89 12.66
CA PHE A 183 4.13 0.52 13.18
C PHE A 183 4.84 -0.39 12.16
N THR A 184 4.95 -1.66 12.46
CA THR A 184 5.55 -2.65 11.57
C THR A 184 4.56 -3.74 11.18
N ALA A 185 4.85 -4.42 10.07
CA ALA A 185 4.21 -5.67 9.68
C ALA A 185 5.27 -6.60 9.10
N GLU A 186 5.12 -7.90 9.37
CA GLU A 186 6.01 -8.90 8.80
C GLU A 186 5.59 -9.25 7.36
N ARG A 187 6.55 -9.49 6.48
CA ARG A 187 6.28 -9.92 5.10
C ARG A 187 5.40 -11.18 5.06
N GLY A 188 5.59 -12.10 6.03
CA GLY A 188 4.83 -13.32 6.17
C GLY A 188 3.37 -13.12 6.58
N GLU A 189 3.00 -11.94 7.10
CA GLU A 189 1.62 -11.60 7.50
C GLU A 189 0.76 -11.07 6.34
N LEU A 190 1.37 -10.85 5.16
CA LEU A 190 0.60 -10.43 4.00
C LEU A 190 -0.40 -11.52 3.60
N ASP A 191 -1.65 -11.13 3.45
CA ASP A 191 -2.73 -12.02 3.04
C ASP A 191 -2.54 -12.56 1.60
N ASP A 192 -3.40 -13.49 1.18
CA ASP A 192 -3.37 -14.07 -0.17
C ASP A 192 -3.49 -13.02 -1.29
N ASN A 193 -4.00 -11.83 -0.99
CA ASN A 193 -4.07 -10.70 -1.93
C ASN A 193 -2.80 -9.85 -1.91
N LEU A 194 -1.79 -10.19 -1.10
CA LEU A 194 -0.57 -9.41 -0.91
C LEU A 194 -0.89 -7.96 -0.55
N ASN A 195 -1.80 -7.77 0.38
CA ASN A 195 -2.26 -6.45 0.80
C ASN A 195 -1.14 -5.70 1.50
N LEU A 196 -0.78 -4.54 0.98
CA LEU A 196 0.28 -3.66 1.50
C LEU A 196 -0.28 -2.39 2.15
N ASN A 197 -1.60 -2.28 2.31
CA ASN A 197 -2.21 -1.09 2.91
C ASN A 197 -1.98 -1.07 4.43
N PRO A 198 -1.25 -0.07 4.98
CA PRO A 198 -0.97 0.03 6.41
C PRO A 198 -2.21 -0.06 7.29
N GLN A 199 -3.34 0.48 6.85
CA GLN A 199 -4.60 0.41 7.62
C GLN A 199 -5.01 -1.01 7.99
N HIS A 200 -4.57 -2.01 7.21
CA HIS A 200 -4.89 -3.43 7.44
C HIS A 200 -4.11 -4.04 8.61
N TYR A 201 -2.96 -3.45 8.94
CA TYR A 201 -2.02 -3.92 9.98
C TYR A 201 -1.98 -2.98 11.18
N SER A 202 -2.83 -1.95 11.21
CA SER A 202 -2.76 -0.92 12.26
C SER A 202 -3.05 -1.51 13.65
N PRO A 203 -2.32 -1.08 14.69
CA PRO A 203 -2.58 -1.50 16.08
C PRO A 203 -4.01 -1.23 16.51
N GLU A 204 -4.63 -0.17 16.04
CA GLU A 204 -6.02 0.19 16.29
C GLU A 204 -7.00 -0.87 15.75
N LEU A 205 -6.75 -1.37 14.53
CA LEU A 205 -7.55 -2.47 13.96
C LEU A 205 -7.36 -3.75 14.76
N ASN A 206 -6.11 -4.11 15.08
CA ASN A 206 -5.80 -5.31 15.84
C ASN A 206 -6.46 -5.28 17.23
N ALA A 207 -6.37 -4.16 17.94
CA ALA A 207 -7.06 -3.99 19.23
C ALA A 207 -8.59 -4.09 19.10
N THR A 208 -9.15 -3.66 17.98
CA THR A 208 -10.59 -3.78 17.70
C THR A 208 -10.96 -5.23 17.42
N LEU A 209 -10.17 -5.95 16.61
CA LEU A 209 -10.38 -7.37 16.32
C LEU A 209 -10.27 -8.23 17.58
N GLU A 210 -9.32 -7.94 18.49
CA GLU A 210 -9.21 -8.61 19.78
C GLU A 210 -10.46 -8.38 20.67
N LYS A 211 -11.01 -7.17 20.68
CA LYS A 211 -12.26 -6.89 21.40
C LYS A 211 -13.41 -7.68 20.82
N VAL A 212 -13.50 -7.76 19.49
CA VAL A 212 -14.55 -8.49 18.79
C VAL A 212 -14.42 -9.99 19.03
N SER A 213 -13.20 -10.56 18.98
CA SER A 213 -12.99 -12.00 19.22
C SER A 213 -13.45 -12.47 20.60
N LYS A 214 -13.40 -11.59 21.62
CA LYS A 214 -13.91 -11.89 22.95
C LYS A 214 -15.44 -12.15 23.02
N PHE A 215 -16.18 -11.82 21.97
CA PHE A 215 -17.60 -12.18 21.86
C PHE A 215 -17.81 -13.63 21.47
N ASP A 216 -16.84 -14.32 20.85
CA ASP A 216 -16.94 -15.75 20.56
C ASP A 216 -16.97 -16.64 21.81
N ASP A 217 -16.47 -16.12 22.95
CA ASP A 217 -16.52 -16.81 24.24
C ASP A 217 -17.91 -16.72 24.93
N LYS A 218 -18.87 -15.99 24.36
CA LYS A 218 -20.20 -15.82 24.91
C LYS A 218 -21.16 -16.84 24.26
N PRO A 219 -22.01 -17.53 25.06
CA PRO A 219 -22.83 -18.65 24.57
C PRO A 219 -23.86 -18.26 23.50
N ASP A 220 -24.23 -16.99 23.40
CA ASP A 220 -25.25 -16.49 22.47
C ASP A 220 -24.67 -15.67 21.30
N TRP A 221 -23.34 -15.61 21.17
CA TRP A 221 -22.66 -14.79 20.16
C TRP A 221 -21.62 -15.60 19.40
N SER A 222 -21.52 -15.35 18.10
CA SER A 222 -20.43 -15.87 17.27
C SER A 222 -19.90 -14.75 16.37
N VAL A 223 -18.57 -14.65 16.26
CA VAL A 223 -17.92 -13.75 15.32
C VAL A 223 -17.86 -14.43 13.97
N THR A 224 -18.43 -13.78 12.95
CA THR A 224 -18.43 -14.32 11.59
C THR A 224 -18.11 -13.23 10.57
N THR A 225 -17.64 -13.61 9.40
CA THR A 225 -17.43 -12.67 8.29
C THR A 225 -18.73 -12.46 7.52
N ILE A 226 -18.87 -11.29 6.88
CA ILE A 226 -20.05 -10.99 6.02
C ILE A 226 -20.26 -12.08 4.96
N GLY A 227 -19.17 -12.68 4.46
CA GLY A 227 -19.26 -13.77 3.46
C GLY A 227 -19.78 -15.11 4.01
N GLN A 228 -19.77 -15.29 5.32
CA GLN A 228 -20.26 -16.50 6.01
C GLN A 228 -21.68 -16.33 6.55
N LEU A 229 -22.26 -15.12 6.46
CA LEU A 229 -23.64 -14.91 6.85
C LEU A 229 -24.60 -15.65 5.94
N ASP A 230 -25.64 -16.23 6.53
CA ASP A 230 -26.69 -16.90 5.77
C ASP A 230 -27.30 -15.98 4.73
N LYS A 231 -27.60 -16.50 3.53
CA LYS A 231 -28.23 -15.80 2.41
C LYS A 231 -29.57 -15.12 2.77
N ASN A 232 -30.16 -15.49 3.90
CA ASN A 232 -31.44 -14.93 4.40
C ASN A 232 -31.24 -13.64 5.20
N ILE A 233 -29.99 -13.28 5.56
CA ILE A 233 -29.71 -12.04 6.29
C ILE A 233 -29.49 -10.91 5.28
N ARG A 234 -30.41 -9.95 5.27
CA ARG A 234 -30.26 -8.74 4.45
C ARG A 234 -29.49 -7.70 5.25
N ILE A 235 -28.24 -7.44 4.83
CA ILE A 235 -27.42 -6.39 5.41
C ILE A 235 -27.67 -5.10 4.66
N TYR A 236 -28.22 -4.09 5.32
CA TYR A 236 -28.33 -2.74 4.80
C TYR A 236 -27.06 -1.97 5.13
N MET A 237 -26.14 -1.86 4.16
CA MET A 237 -24.95 -1.03 4.34
C MET A 237 -25.29 0.42 3.95
N GLY A 238 -25.19 1.32 4.90
CA GLY A 238 -25.22 2.76 4.63
C GLY A 238 -23.96 3.20 3.85
N PRO A 239 -23.98 4.40 3.23
CA PRO A 239 -22.93 4.84 2.27
C PRO A 239 -21.53 5.06 2.83
N ARG A 240 -21.23 4.68 4.09
CA ARG A 240 -19.97 4.93 4.78
C ARG A 240 -19.28 3.70 5.37
N TRP A 241 -19.75 2.48 5.07
CA TRP A 241 -19.15 1.28 5.67
C TRP A 241 -18.23 0.58 4.67
N SER A 242 -16.96 0.43 5.04
CA SER A 242 -16.05 -0.48 4.35
C SER A 242 -16.42 -1.92 4.72
N SER A 243 -16.24 -2.84 3.79
CA SER A 243 -16.71 -4.23 3.78
C SER A 243 -16.06 -5.17 4.81
N ARG A 244 -15.67 -4.72 5.98
CA ARG A 244 -14.97 -5.54 6.98
C ARG A 244 -15.64 -5.45 8.32
N SER A 245 -16.18 -6.57 8.76
CA SER A 245 -16.74 -6.89 10.07
C SER A 245 -18.00 -6.12 10.49
N LEU A 246 -19.13 -6.80 10.41
CA LEU A 246 -20.31 -6.51 11.20
C LEU A 246 -20.30 -7.47 12.41
N VAL A 247 -20.41 -6.93 13.59
CA VAL A 247 -20.83 -7.68 14.78
C VAL A 247 -22.36 -7.66 14.78
N VAL A 248 -23.00 -8.82 14.61
CA VAL A 248 -24.46 -8.99 14.70
C VAL A 248 -24.78 -9.57 16.07
#